data_77285248afe5a6dadd36899659f6e688
#
_entry.id   77285248afe5a6dadd36899659f6e688
#
_cell.length_a   1.000
_cell.length_b   1.000
_cell.length_c   1.000
_cell.angle_alpha   90.00
_cell.angle_beta   90.00
_cell.angle_gamma   90.00
#
_symmetry.space_group_name_H-M   'P 1'
#
loop_
_entity.id
_entity.type
_entity.pdbx_description
1 polymer ?
#
loop_
_entity_poly.entity_id
_entity_poly.type
_entity_poly.pdbx_seq_one_letter_code
_entity_poly.pdbx_strand_id
1 'polypeptide(L)'
;MKEDLLKQLLESILGPGKSSRGARGEQSAVFTCPSCNHKKKKLTVNLVTQQFQCWVCNFKGHRVFKLLKEAKATPKAYDDLKSIDLEYRFKNKNQPKPEQSLLKLPDGVEPILSSSAVLSKHALHYLTGRGVTQQDIVKYNIQYCETGDLKNMVVIPSYDTNGSINYYVGRSFDKNAYIKHKLAPATKDIIGFDLYINWDLPIILCEGAFDAMAIKRNAIPLFGKRISSTLMKKILTSNCNKVYLALDEDALKDALDHAKKLMGYGKRVYFIEMEGKDPSELGFEQFTQLLHSAEELTMSTLMRKKLAFS
;
A
#
# COMPACT_ATOMS: atom_id res chain seq x y z
N MET A 1 16.17 3.29 -23.45
CA MET A 1 16.88 2.00 -23.72
C MET A 1 15.96 0.79 -23.48
N LYS A 2 15.37 0.58 -22.29
CA LYS A 2 14.36 -0.50 -22.08
C LYS A 2 13.08 -0.22 -22.85
N GLU A 3 12.64 1.01 -22.79
CA GLU A 3 11.44 1.52 -23.47
C GLU A 3 11.54 1.33 -24.98
N ASP A 4 12.72 1.53 -25.56
CA ASP A 4 12.96 1.36 -26.99
C ASP A 4 12.95 -0.11 -27.38
N LEU A 5 13.58 -0.99 -26.56
CA LEU A 5 13.55 -2.45 -26.79
C LEU A 5 12.13 -3.00 -26.66
N LEU A 6 11.36 -2.54 -25.66
CA LEU A 6 9.97 -2.93 -25.49
C LEU A 6 9.11 -2.45 -26.66
N LYS A 7 9.36 -1.21 -27.13
CA LYS A 7 8.66 -0.68 -28.30
C LYS A 7 8.97 -1.51 -29.55
N GLN A 8 10.24 -1.82 -29.81
CA GLN A 8 10.66 -2.68 -30.93
C GLN A 8 10.02 -4.07 -30.88
N LEU A 9 9.99 -4.70 -29.69
CA LEU A 9 9.31 -5.97 -29.50
C LEU A 9 7.82 -5.86 -29.84
N LEU A 10 7.15 -4.81 -29.37
CA LEU A 10 5.73 -4.59 -29.67
C LEU A 10 5.50 -4.28 -31.15
N GLU A 11 6.39 -3.54 -31.79
CA GLU A 11 6.32 -3.26 -33.24
C GLU A 11 6.47 -4.52 -34.09
N SER A 12 7.30 -5.48 -33.68
CA SER A 12 7.44 -6.76 -34.37
C SER A 12 6.17 -7.63 -34.31
N ILE A 13 5.30 -7.41 -33.32
CA ILE A 13 4.09 -8.22 -33.06
C ILE A 13 2.82 -7.50 -33.55
N LEU A 14 2.69 -6.21 -33.27
CA LEU A 14 1.49 -5.41 -33.52
C LEU A 14 1.59 -4.51 -34.75
N GLY A 15 2.75 -4.52 -35.42
CA GLY A 15 3.10 -3.57 -36.49
C GLY A 15 3.54 -2.20 -35.95
N PRO A 16 3.91 -1.28 -36.86
CA PRO A 16 4.55 -0.02 -36.50
C PRO A 16 3.70 0.80 -35.52
N GLY A 17 4.30 1.24 -34.41
CA GLY A 17 3.67 2.08 -33.39
C GLY A 17 3.93 3.58 -33.59
N LYS A 18 3.01 4.43 -33.13
CA LYS A 18 3.25 5.89 -33.03
C LYS A 18 3.72 6.20 -31.62
N SER A 19 4.87 6.87 -31.49
CA SER A 19 5.32 7.36 -30.17
C SER A 19 4.35 8.41 -29.65
N SER A 20 4.05 8.39 -28.35
CA SER A 20 3.22 9.33 -27.64
C SER A 20 3.77 9.55 -26.23
N ARG A 21 3.30 10.56 -25.55
CA ARG A 21 3.59 10.78 -24.12
C ARG A 21 2.32 10.52 -23.32
N GLY A 22 2.45 9.84 -22.20
CA GLY A 22 1.38 9.65 -21.22
C GLY A 22 1.02 10.96 -20.52
N ALA A 23 -0.05 10.95 -19.73
CA ALA A 23 -0.56 12.13 -19.03
C ALA A 23 0.46 12.74 -18.03
N ARG A 24 1.45 11.96 -17.59
CA ARG A 24 2.53 12.39 -16.69
C ARG A 24 3.88 12.52 -17.40
N GLY A 25 3.88 12.61 -18.74
CA GLY A 25 5.10 12.73 -19.54
C GLY A 25 5.84 11.41 -19.81
N GLU A 26 5.33 10.25 -19.32
CA GLU A 26 5.97 8.96 -19.53
C GLU A 26 5.96 8.56 -21.02
N GLN A 27 7.01 7.82 -21.43
CA GLN A 27 7.08 7.29 -22.79
C GLN A 27 5.99 6.27 -23.03
N SER A 28 5.21 6.47 -24.07
CA SER A 28 4.11 5.62 -24.50
C SER A 28 4.14 5.42 -26.02
N ALA A 29 3.49 4.35 -26.50
CA ALA A 29 3.30 4.12 -27.90
C ALA A 29 1.87 3.67 -28.20
N VAL A 30 1.37 4.00 -29.40
CA VAL A 30 0.00 3.69 -29.82
C VAL A 30 0.03 2.69 -30.99
N PHE A 31 -0.68 1.59 -30.81
CA PHE A 31 -0.71 0.46 -31.74
C PHE A 31 -2.13 0.15 -32.23
N THR A 32 -2.23 -0.74 -33.21
CA THR A 32 -3.48 -1.40 -33.57
C THR A 32 -3.82 -2.41 -32.46
N CYS A 33 -5.08 -2.44 -32.01
CA CYS A 33 -5.51 -3.36 -30.97
C CYS A 33 -5.72 -4.77 -31.52
N PRO A 34 -5.05 -5.81 -30.97
CA PRO A 34 -5.22 -7.18 -31.46
C PRO A 34 -6.58 -7.78 -31.08
N SER A 35 -7.28 -7.21 -30.11
CA SER A 35 -8.59 -7.69 -29.66
C SER A 35 -9.73 -7.23 -30.58
N CYS A 36 -9.74 -5.96 -31.01
CA CYS A 36 -10.82 -5.45 -31.85
C CYS A 36 -10.43 -5.09 -33.29
N ASN A 37 -9.17 -5.18 -33.62
CA ASN A 37 -8.61 -4.89 -34.95
C ASN A 37 -9.12 -3.59 -35.59
N HIS A 38 -9.37 -2.56 -34.76
CA HIS A 38 -9.90 -1.30 -35.23
C HIS A 38 -8.94 -0.63 -36.23
N LYS A 39 -9.44 -0.10 -37.35
CA LYS A 39 -8.65 0.50 -38.44
C LYS A 39 -7.69 1.62 -37.99
N LYS A 40 -8.05 2.37 -36.96
CA LYS A 40 -7.18 3.42 -36.36
C LYS A 40 -6.45 2.83 -35.17
N LYS A 41 -5.17 3.20 -34.99
CA LYS A 41 -4.38 2.84 -33.81
C LYS A 41 -4.99 3.48 -32.56
N LYS A 42 -5.52 2.68 -31.66
CA LYS A 42 -6.24 3.11 -30.44
C LYS A 42 -5.82 2.37 -29.17
N LEU A 43 -4.85 1.46 -29.29
CA LEU A 43 -4.24 0.77 -28.17
C LEU A 43 -3.03 1.58 -27.69
N THR A 44 -3.14 2.23 -26.57
CA THR A 44 -2.02 2.94 -25.92
C THR A 44 -1.30 1.99 -24.97
N VAL A 45 0.01 1.91 -25.08
CA VAL A 45 0.89 1.15 -24.18
C VAL A 45 1.88 2.10 -23.54
N ASN A 46 1.92 2.14 -22.21
CA ASN A 46 2.95 2.83 -21.46
C ASN A 46 4.21 1.94 -21.43
N LEU A 47 5.30 2.45 -22.01
CA LEU A 47 6.53 1.67 -22.18
C LEU A 47 7.34 1.53 -20.88
N VAL A 48 7.06 2.37 -19.88
CA VAL A 48 7.70 2.34 -18.56
C VAL A 48 6.99 1.33 -17.64
N THR A 49 5.66 1.49 -17.49
CA THR A 49 4.86 0.67 -16.56
C THR A 49 4.32 -0.61 -17.17
N GLN A 50 4.37 -0.75 -18.51
CA GLN A 50 3.77 -1.83 -19.30
C GLN A 50 2.24 -1.88 -19.25
N GLN A 51 1.58 -0.89 -18.67
CA GLN A 51 0.13 -0.78 -18.67
C GLN A 51 -0.36 -0.43 -20.08
N PHE A 52 -1.50 -0.99 -20.45
CA PHE A 52 -2.09 -0.71 -21.75
C PHE A 52 -3.61 -0.63 -21.69
N GLN A 53 -4.17 0.14 -22.62
CA GLN A 53 -5.62 0.26 -22.81
C GLN A 53 -5.96 0.58 -24.25
N CYS A 54 -6.96 -0.11 -24.80
CA CYS A 54 -7.61 0.23 -26.06
C CYS A 54 -8.80 1.16 -25.77
N TRP A 55 -8.82 2.29 -26.41
CA TRP A 55 -9.88 3.32 -26.26
C TRP A 55 -11.14 3.02 -27.08
N VAL A 56 -11.21 1.90 -27.79
CA VAL A 56 -12.38 1.47 -28.55
C VAL A 56 -13.10 0.31 -27.86
N CYS A 57 -12.39 -0.81 -27.57
CA CYS A 57 -13.00 -2.00 -27.00
C CYS A 57 -12.73 -2.15 -25.49
N ASN A 58 -12.05 -1.17 -24.88
CA ASN A 58 -11.67 -1.19 -23.48
C ASN A 58 -10.79 -2.39 -23.04
N PHE A 59 -10.17 -3.11 -24.01
CA PHE A 59 -9.17 -4.13 -23.70
C PHE A 59 -7.99 -3.50 -22.99
N LYS A 60 -7.73 -3.92 -21.74
CA LYS A 60 -6.71 -3.31 -20.87
C LYS A 60 -5.98 -4.34 -20.01
N GLY A 61 -4.81 -3.98 -19.53
CA GLY A 61 -4.01 -4.79 -18.62
C GLY A 61 -2.85 -4.02 -17.99
N HIS A 62 -2.31 -4.59 -16.91
CA HIS A 62 -1.20 -4.01 -16.15
C HIS A 62 0.18 -4.48 -16.63
N ARG A 63 0.23 -5.48 -17.49
CA ARG A 63 1.47 -6.06 -18.03
C ARG A 63 1.29 -6.41 -19.49
N VAL A 64 2.31 -6.15 -20.29
CA VAL A 64 2.39 -6.48 -21.72
C VAL A 64 2.20 -7.97 -21.99
N PHE A 65 2.50 -8.83 -21.04
CA PHE A 65 2.29 -10.29 -21.17
C PHE A 65 0.86 -10.66 -21.60
N LYS A 66 -0.17 -9.99 -21.03
CA LYS A 66 -1.57 -10.18 -21.45
C LYS A 66 -1.80 -9.74 -22.90
N LEU A 67 -1.13 -8.68 -23.33
CA LEU A 67 -1.20 -8.16 -24.68
C LEU A 67 -0.56 -9.13 -25.69
N LEU A 68 0.61 -9.73 -25.35
CA LEU A 68 1.25 -10.76 -26.16
C LEU A 68 0.37 -12.00 -26.33
N LYS A 69 -0.33 -12.40 -25.26
CA LYS A 69 -1.26 -13.54 -25.31
C LYS A 69 -2.43 -13.27 -26.26
N GLU A 70 -3.03 -12.08 -26.19
CA GLU A 70 -4.13 -11.68 -27.10
C GLU A 70 -3.68 -11.60 -28.54
N ALA A 71 -2.47 -11.09 -28.79
CA ALA A 71 -1.87 -11.02 -30.11
C ALA A 71 -1.36 -12.37 -30.64
N LYS A 72 -1.53 -13.47 -29.88
CA LYS A 72 -1.01 -14.81 -30.20
C LYS A 72 0.48 -14.79 -30.57
N ALA A 73 1.28 -14.04 -29.83
CA ALA A 73 2.71 -13.87 -30.05
C ALA A 73 3.46 -15.23 -29.96
N THR A 74 4.58 -15.33 -30.65
CA THR A 74 5.42 -16.54 -30.65
C THR A 74 6.09 -16.75 -29.28
N PRO A 75 6.49 -18.00 -28.93
CA PRO A 75 7.25 -18.27 -27.71
C PRO A 75 8.49 -17.38 -27.56
N LYS A 76 9.21 -17.11 -28.66
CA LYS A 76 10.36 -16.22 -28.69
C LYS A 76 10.05 -14.80 -28.15
N ALA A 77 8.88 -14.25 -28.51
CA ALA A 77 8.48 -12.92 -28.02
C ALA A 77 8.32 -12.86 -26.49
N TYR A 78 7.92 -13.96 -25.86
CA TYR A 78 7.86 -14.03 -24.38
C TYR A 78 9.25 -14.13 -23.77
N ASP A 79 10.20 -14.80 -24.42
CA ASP A 79 11.58 -14.89 -23.94
C ASP A 79 12.32 -13.56 -24.14
N ASP A 80 12.07 -12.87 -25.25
CA ASP A 80 12.56 -11.51 -25.48
C ASP A 80 12.02 -10.53 -24.42
N LEU A 81 10.73 -10.60 -24.08
CA LEU A 81 10.13 -9.80 -23.01
C LEU A 81 10.78 -10.09 -21.65
N LYS A 82 11.01 -11.36 -21.32
CA LYS A 82 11.71 -11.76 -20.08
C LYS A 82 13.14 -11.21 -20.06
N SER A 83 13.85 -11.28 -21.18
CA SER A 83 15.22 -10.76 -21.29
C SER A 83 15.27 -9.24 -21.06
N ILE A 84 14.35 -8.50 -21.67
CA ILE A 84 14.20 -7.05 -21.45
C ILE A 84 13.93 -6.75 -19.96
N ASP A 85 13.09 -7.52 -19.29
CA ASP A 85 12.78 -7.36 -17.86
C ASP A 85 13.93 -7.80 -16.95
N LEU A 86 14.69 -8.86 -17.31
CA LEU A 86 15.86 -9.33 -16.58
C LEU A 86 17.02 -8.34 -16.69
N GLU A 87 17.37 -7.86 -17.88
CA GLU A 87 18.40 -6.82 -18.04
C GLU A 87 18.12 -5.57 -17.20
N TYR A 88 16.86 -5.17 -17.15
CA TYR A 88 16.45 -4.04 -16.30
C TYR A 88 16.63 -4.35 -14.81
N ARG A 89 16.27 -5.57 -14.37
CA ARG A 89 16.48 -6.00 -12.98
C ARG A 89 17.94 -6.11 -12.61
N PHE A 90 18.80 -6.60 -13.51
CA PHE A 90 20.26 -6.69 -13.26
C PHE A 90 20.91 -5.31 -13.24
N LYS A 91 20.58 -4.42 -14.17
CA LYS A 91 21.07 -3.03 -14.17
C LYS A 91 20.64 -2.24 -12.93
N ASN A 92 19.40 -2.47 -12.45
CA ASN A 92 18.91 -1.81 -11.22
C ASN A 92 19.38 -2.49 -9.92
N LYS A 93 19.78 -3.76 -9.94
CA LYS A 93 20.43 -4.40 -8.78
C LYS A 93 21.85 -3.89 -8.54
N ASN A 94 22.56 -3.48 -9.60
CA ASN A 94 23.92 -2.95 -9.53
C ASN A 94 23.97 -1.41 -9.46
N GLN A 95 22.85 -0.71 -9.60
CA GLN A 95 22.77 0.65 -9.11
C GLN A 95 22.71 0.55 -7.58
N PRO A 96 23.61 1.27 -6.83
CA PRO A 96 23.35 1.44 -5.42
C PRO A 96 21.89 1.90 -5.32
N LYS A 97 21.11 1.21 -4.48
CA LYS A 97 19.76 1.73 -4.15
C LYS A 97 19.98 3.22 -3.93
N PRO A 98 19.24 4.11 -4.63
CA PRO A 98 19.38 5.53 -4.33
C PRO A 98 19.36 5.58 -2.82
N GLU A 99 20.41 6.15 -2.20
CA GLU A 99 20.40 6.41 -0.76
C GLU A 99 19.02 6.93 -0.50
N GLN A 100 18.25 6.18 0.27
CA GLN A 100 16.89 6.61 0.59
C GLN A 100 17.13 7.95 1.26
N SER A 101 16.93 9.02 0.49
CA SER A 101 16.93 10.36 1.06
C SER A 101 16.02 10.25 2.24
N LEU A 102 16.58 10.40 3.45
CA LEU A 102 15.86 10.22 4.69
C LEU A 102 14.53 10.94 4.52
N LEU A 103 13.44 10.18 4.54
CA LEU A 103 12.12 10.77 4.40
C LEU A 103 11.98 11.80 5.52
N LYS A 104 11.70 13.05 5.14
CA LYS A 104 11.47 14.13 6.09
C LYS A 104 10.00 14.47 6.10
N LEU A 105 9.54 14.99 7.22
CA LEU A 105 8.23 15.63 7.25
C LEU A 105 8.26 16.87 6.34
N PRO A 106 7.14 17.18 5.69
CA PRO A 106 7.01 18.39 4.89
C PRO A 106 7.22 19.65 5.72
N ASP A 107 7.61 20.74 5.07
CA ASP A 107 7.70 22.05 5.70
C ASP A 107 6.33 22.51 6.25
N GLY A 108 6.33 23.29 7.31
CA GLY A 108 5.12 23.81 7.96
C GLY A 108 4.42 22.82 8.87
N VAL A 109 5.07 21.69 9.21
CA VAL A 109 4.59 20.74 10.22
C VAL A 109 5.07 21.20 11.60
N GLU A 110 4.10 21.38 12.53
CA GLU A 110 4.30 21.96 13.84
C GLU A 110 3.74 21.07 14.96
N PRO A 111 4.32 21.10 16.18
CA PRO A 111 3.82 20.31 17.29
C PRO A 111 2.45 20.83 17.78
N ILE A 112 1.51 19.91 18.07
CA ILE A 112 0.15 20.25 18.48
C ILE A 112 0.11 20.81 19.92
N LEU A 113 0.77 20.15 20.86
CA LEU A 113 0.58 20.42 22.30
C LEU A 113 1.29 21.69 22.79
N SER A 114 2.35 22.12 22.13
CA SER A 114 3.10 23.34 22.50
C SER A 114 2.70 24.58 21.71
N SER A 115 1.83 24.43 20.70
CA SER A 115 1.39 25.56 19.87
C SER A 115 0.16 26.24 20.44
N SER A 116 0.17 27.58 20.45
CA SER A 116 -1.01 28.43 20.79
C SER A 116 -1.88 28.77 19.58
N ALA A 117 -1.50 28.33 18.38
CA ALA A 117 -2.19 28.63 17.13
C ALA A 117 -3.62 28.06 17.11
N VAL A 118 -4.53 28.76 16.44
CA VAL A 118 -5.93 28.34 16.31
C VAL A 118 -6.03 26.98 15.63
N LEU A 119 -5.21 26.73 14.62
CA LEU A 119 -5.19 25.47 13.88
C LEU A 119 -4.75 24.29 14.75
N SER A 120 -3.83 24.49 15.71
CA SER A 120 -3.44 23.43 16.65
C SER A 120 -4.61 23.01 17.54
N LYS A 121 -5.45 23.95 17.96
CA LYS A 121 -6.67 23.66 18.74
C LYS A 121 -7.69 22.88 17.93
N HIS A 122 -7.86 23.20 16.65
CA HIS A 122 -8.73 22.43 15.75
C HIS A 122 -8.19 21.00 15.51
N ALA A 123 -6.88 20.87 15.30
CA ALA A 123 -6.23 19.57 15.17
C ALA A 123 -6.39 18.72 16.45
N LEU A 124 -6.18 19.33 17.62
CA LEU A 124 -6.36 18.67 18.92
C LEU A 124 -7.82 18.23 19.14
N HIS A 125 -8.79 19.11 18.85
CA HIS A 125 -10.22 18.78 18.94
C HIS A 125 -10.58 17.61 18.02
N TYR A 126 -10.07 17.61 16.78
CA TYR A 126 -10.27 16.52 15.84
C TYR A 126 -9.70 15.19 16.37
N LEU A 127 -8.48 15.20 16.89
CA LEU A 127 -7.84 14.00 17.47
C LEU A 127 -8.59 13.48 18.69
N THR A 128 -8.97 14.37 19.60
CA THR A 128 -9.77 14.01 20.79
C THR A 128 -11.12 13.39 20.41
N GLY A 129 -11.78 13.94 19.38
CA GLY A 129 -13.03 13.39 18.84
C GLY A 129 -12.86 11.99 18.20
N ARG A 130 -11.63 11.57 17.91
CA ARG A 130 -11.27 10.22 17.46
C ARG A 130 -10.70 9.32 18.55
N GLY A 131 -10.80 9.73 19.81
CA GLY A 131 -10.29 8.96 20.94
C GLY A 131 -8.76 8.96 21.09
N VAL A 132 -8.06 9.82 20.36
CA VAL A 132 -6.60 9.98 20.50
C VAL A 132 -6.29 10.84 21.71
N THR A 133 -5.52 10.30 22.64
CA THR A 133 -5.13 10.97 23.88
C THR A 133 -3.90 11.87 23.71
N GLN A 134 -3.62 12.74 24.65
CA GLN A 134 -2.36 13.51 24.67
C GLN A 134 -1.14 12.59 24.75
N GLN A 135 -1.25 11.47 25.47
CA GLN A 135 -0.18 10.47 25.51
C GLN A 135 0.09 9.85 24.14
N ASP A 136 -0.97 9.58 23.36
CA ASP A 136 -0.83 9.09 21.99
C ASP A 136 -0.17 10.15 21.10
N ILE A 137 -0.54 11.43 21.25
CA ILE A 137 0.08 12.54 20.49
C ILE A 137 1.59 12.59 20.76
N VAL A 138 2.00 12.48 22.02
CA VAL A 138 3.42 12.48 22.39
C VAL A 138 4.11 11.20 21.90
N LYS A 139 3.52 10.03 22.17
CA LYS A 139 4.09 8.72 21.81
C LYS A 139 4.38 8.63 20.32
N TYR A 140 3.41 8.99 19.48
CA TYR A 140 3.53 8.88 18.03
C TYR A 140 4.06 10.17 17.38
N ASN A 141 4.42 11.18 18.18
CA ASN A 141 4.87 12.48 17.68
C ASN A 141 3.91 13.07 16.64
N ILE A 142 2.60 13.06 16.96
CA ILE A 142 1.58 13.57 16.06
C ILE A 142 1.66 15.09 16.01
N GLN A 143 1.68 15.63 14.82
CA GLN A 143 1.84 17.04 14.53
C GLN A 143 0.68 17.54 13.65
N TYR A 144 0.62 18.85 13.40
CA TYR A 144 -0.32 19.42 12.44
C TYR A 144 0.44 20.29 11.43
N CYS A 145 -0.17 20.57 10.30
CA CYS A 145 0.48 21.32 9.24
C CYS A 145 -0.33 22.58 8.89
N GLU A 146 0.34 23.75 8.94
CA GLU A 146 -0.27 25.05 8.65
C GLU A 146 -0.22 25.46 7.18
N THR A 147 0.78 24.96 6.45
CA THR A 147 1.07 25.44 5.11
C THR A 147 1.35 24.28 4.15
N GLY A 148 1.49 24.59 2.88
CA GLY A 148 1.90 23.62 1.85
C GLY A 148 0.88 22.52 1.60
N ASP A 149 1.39 21.41 1.14
CA ASP A 149 0.59 20.28 0.65
C ASP A 149 -0.25 19.56 1.70
N LEU A 150 0.16 19.63 2.97
CA LEU A 150 -0.55 19.03 4.11
C LEU A 150 -1.31 20.06 4.94
N LYS A 151 -1.53 21.26 4.40
CA LYS A 151 -2.31 22.29 5.10
C LYS A 151 -3.64 21.76 5.64
N ASN A 152 -3.97 22.14 6.89
CA ASN A 152 -5.17 21.71 7.62
C ASN A 152 -5.22 20.17 7.84
N MET A 153 -4.06 19.52 7.94
CA MET A 153 -3.97 18.09 8.26
C MET A 153 -3.24 17.87 9.58
N VAL A 154 -3.68 16.88 10.34
CA VAL A 154 -2.81 16.21 11.31
C VAL A 154 -1.85 15.31 10.56
N VAL A 155 -0.60 15.28 10.99
CA VAL A 155 0.46 14.49 10.39
C VAL A 155 0.91 13.45 11.40
N ILE A 156 0.80 12.18 11.02
CA ILE A 156 1.13 11.03 11.86
C ILE A 156 2.36 10.36 11.26
N PRO A 157 3.56 10.58 11.81
CA PRO A 157 4.77 9.94 11.36
C PRO A 157 4.83 8.47 11.81
N SER A 158 5.52 7.67 11.05
CA SER A 158 5.93 6.32 11.38
C SER A 158 7.45 6.27 11.38
N TYR A 159 8.01 5.62 12.38
CA TYR A 159 9.46 5.52 12.57
C TYR A 159 9.91 4.06 12.47
N ASP A 160 11.11 3.86 11.93
CA ASP A 160 11.80 2.59 11.99
C ASP A 160 12.45 2.36 13.36
N THR A 161 13.09 1.21 13.55
CA THR A 161 13.78 0.83 14.80
C THR A 161 14.95 1.76 15.17
N ASN A 162 15.46 2.55 14.22
CA ASN A 162 16.54 3.52 14.45
C ASN A 162 16.03 4.92 14.79
N GLY A 163 14.69 5.11 14.84
CA GLY A 163 14.07 6.41 15.06
C GLY A 163 14.02 7.29 13.81
N SER A 164 14.33 6.76 12.62
CA SER A 164 14.21 7.49 11.37
C SER A 164 12.78 7.38 10.82
N ILE A 165 12.28 8.48 10.23
CA ILE A 165 10.95 8.47 9.60
C ILE A 165 10.98 7.54 8.39
N ASN A 166 10.17 6.47 8.44
CA ASN A 166 10.02 5.53 7.34
C ASN A 166 8.73 5.75 6.52
N TYR A 167 7.73 6.41 7.12
CA TYR A 167 6.48 6.81 6.47
C TYR A 167 5.79 7.95 7.22
N TYR A 168 4.77 8.56 6.64
CA TYR A 168 3.81 9.41 7.34
C TYR A 168 2.47 9.42 6.61
N VAL A 169 1.41 9.74 7.34
CA VAL A 169 0.08 10.00 6.78
C VAL A 169 -0.42 11.36 7.26
N GLY A 170 -1.01 12.13 6.34
CA GLY A 170 -1.74 13.34 6.62
C GLY A 170 -3.25 13.06 6.62
N ARG A 171 -3.96 13.53 7.64
CA ARG A 171 -5.42 13.43 7.72
C ARG A 171 -6.03 14.79 7.97
N SER A 172 -6.91 15.24 7.06
CA SER A 172 -7.58 16.53 7.21
C SER A 172 -8.50 16.53 8.43
N PHE A 173 -8.40 17.60 9.22
CA PHE A 173 -9.35 17.90 10.28
C PHE A 173 -10.48 18.84 9.80
N ASP A 174 -10.43 19.27 8.55
CA ASP A 174 -11.53 19.96 7.89
C ASP A 174 -12.53 18.94 7.34
N LYS A 175 -13.76 18.97 7.85
CA LYS A 175 -14.85 18.06 7.42
C LYS A 175 -15.22 18.24 5.95
N ASN A 176 -15.03 19.43 5.40
CA ASN A 176 -15.37 19.80 4.02
C ASN A 176 -14.20 19.64 3.05
N ALA A 177 -13.04 19.17 3.52
CA ALA A 177 -11.88 18.99 2.66
C ALA A 177 -12.18 17.99 1.54
N TYR A 178 -11.88 18.37 0.29
CA TYR A 178 -11.96 17.48 -0.87
C TYR A 178 -10.99 16.30 -0.73
N ILE A 179 -9.77 16.56 -0.27
CA ILE A 179 -8.77 15.52 0.01
C ILE A 179 -8.74 15.29 1.52
N LYS A 180 -9.32 14.16 1.96
CA LYS A 180 -9.41 13.82 3.38
C LYS A 180 -8.13 13.22 3.95
N HIS A 181 -7.28 12.62 3.12
CA HIS A 181 -6.01 12.03 3.55
C HIS A 181 -4.96 12.11 2.43
N LYS A 182 -3.71 12.28 2.82
CA LYS A 182 -2.54 12.24 1.97
C LYS A 182 -1.52 11.27 2.55
N LEU A 183 -0.80 10.61 1.67
CA LEU A 183 0.21 9.62 2.01
C LEU A 183 1.60 10.17 1.68
N ALA A 184 2.61 9.74 2.42
CA ALA A 184 3.99 10.06 2.08
C ALA A 184 4.33 9.67 0.63
N PRO A 185 5.10 10.46 -0.11
CA PRO A 185 5.56 10.14 -1.46
C PRO A 185 6.71 9.11 -1.41
N ALA A 186 6.49 8.01 -0.68
CA ALA A 186 7.47 6.97 -0.41
C ALA A 186 6.86 5.58 -0.65
N THR A 187 7.72 4.57 -0.73
CA THR A 187 7.26 3.18 -0.83
C THR A 187 6.55 2.75 0.45
N LYS A 188 5.52 1.93 0.31
CA LYS A 188 4.85 1.25 1.43
C LYS A 188 5.53 -0.08 1.82
N ASP A 189 6.68 -0.41 1.23
CA ASP A 189 7.44 -1.61 1.63
C ASP A 189 8.27 -1.33 2.88
N ILE A 190 7.55 -0.96 3.94
CA ILE A 190 8.05 -0.62 5.28
C ILE A 190 7.28 -1.40 6.35
N ILE A 191 7.68 -1.25 7.59
CA ILE A 191 6.94 -1.69 8.77
C ILE A 191 6.36 -0.45 9.43
N GLY A 192 5.01 -0.38 9.50
CA GLY A 192 4.34 0.73 10.16
C GLY A 192 4.57 0.71 11.66
N PHE A 193 4.93 1.86 12.24
CA PHE A 193 5.18 2.03 13.68
C PHE A 193 6.25 1.10 14.28
N ASP A 194 7.22 0.65 13.47
CA ASP A 194 8.23 -0.37 13.83
C ASP A 194 8.98 -0.03 15.14
N LEU A 195 9.24 1.25 15.40
CA LEU A 195 9.87 1.73 16.64
C LEU A 195 9.11 1.27 17.92
N TYR A 196 7.81 1.06 17.83
CA TYR A 196 6.94 0.75 18.97
C TYR A 196 6.55 -0.73 19.06
N ILE A 197 7.04 -1.57 18.13
CA ILE A 197 6.63 -2.97 18.04
C ILE A 197 7.57 -3.86 18.84
N ASN A 198 6.98 -4.66 19.75
CA ASN A 198 7.68 -5.74 20.42
C ASN A 198 7.47 -7.04 19.66
N TRP A 199 8.54 -7.53 19.04
CA TRP A 199 8.53 -8.71 18.17
C TRP A 199 8.50 -10.05 18.90
N ASP A 200 8.54 -10.05 20.23
CA ASP A 200 8.38 -11.23 21.07
C ASP A 200 6.91 -11.46 21.51
N LEU A 201 6.05 -10.46 21.29
CA LEU A 201 4.65 -10.49 21.63
C LEU A 201 3.76 -10.74 20.42
N PRO A 202 2.50 -11.18 20.62
CA PRO A 202 1.49 -11.21 19.55
C PRO A 202 1.36 -9.85 18.87
N ILE A 203 1.23 -9.84 17.55
CA ILE A 203 1.03 -8.61 16.76
C ILE A 203 -0.37 -8.57 16.19
N ILE A 204 -0.88 -7.35 15.99
CA ILE A 204 -2.17 -7.08 15.37
C ILE A 204 -1.91 -6.25 14.12
N LEU A 205 -2.34 -6.73 12.95
CA LEU A 205 -2.24 -6.01 11.69
C LEU A 205 -3.56 -5.29 11.43
N CYS A 206 -3.52 -3.98 11.18
CA CYS A 206 -4.67 -3.14 10.88
C CYS A 206 -4.39 -2.23 9.67
N GLU A 207 -5.41 -1.58 9.12
CA GLU A 207 -5.23 -0.80 7.89
C GLU A 207 -4.54 0.53 8.12
N GLY A 208 -4.92 1.28 9.13
CA GLY A 208 -4.54 2.66 9.31
C GLY A 208 -3.86 3.00 10.63
N ALA A 209 -3.30 4.21 10.69
CA ALA A 209 -2.65 4.72 11.89
C ALA A 209 -3.63 4.90 13.05
N PHE A 210 -4.86 5.38 12.78
CA PHE A 210 -5.88 5.56 13.82
C PHE A 210 -6.32 4.24 14.41
N ASP A 211 -6.41 3.18 13.59
CA ASP A 211 -6.76 1.84 14.05
C ASP A 211 -5.69 1.31 15.01
N ALA A 212 -4.41 1.43 14.63
CA ALA A 212 -3.31 1.03 15.49
C ALA A 212 -3.29 1.80 16.83
N MET A 213 -3.63 3.10 16.81
CA MET A 213 -3.73 3.90 18.03
C MET A 213 -4.94 3.51 18.89
N ALA A 214 -6.09 3.21 18.29
CA ALA A 214 -7.28 2.79 19.02
C ALA A 214 -7.11 1.40 19.66
N ILE A 215 -6.40 0.50 19.01
CA ILE A 215 -6.05 -0.85 19.52
C ILE A 215 -5.20 -0.76 20.79
N LYS A 216 -4.34 0.28 20.94
CA LYS A 216 -3.47 0.53 22.12
C LYS A 216 -2.61 -0.66 22.56
N ARG A 217 -2.31 -1.57 21.64
CA ARG A 217 -1.51 -2.78 21.86
C ARG A 217 -0.37 -2.84 20.85
N ASN A 218 0.19 -4.00 20.64
CA ASN A 218 1.26 -4.27 19.66
C ASN A 218 0.69 -4.30 18.22
N ALA A 219 0.22 -3.14 17.72
CA ALA A 219 -0.49 -2.99 16.47
C ALA A 219 0.37 -2.35 15.38
N ILE A 220 0.32 -2.92 14.18
CA ILE A 220 1.09 -2.50 13.01
C ILE A 220 0.11 -2.01 11.93
N PRO A 221 0.10 -0.70 11.61
CA PRO A 221 -0.68 -0.19 10.48
C PRO A 221 -0.01 -0.57 9.16
N LEU A 222 -0.79 -1.12 8.23
CA LEU A 222 -0.32 -1.48 6.89
C LEU A 222 -0.26 -0.28 5.94
N PHE A 223 -0.86 0.86 6.32
CA PHE A 223 -1.10 2.03 5.45
C PHE A 223 -1.75 1.64 4.12
N GLY A 224 -2.58 0.62 4.16
CA GLY A 224 -3.30 -0.01 3.05
C GLY A 224 -3.73 -1.42 3.40
N LYS A 225 -4.03 -2.24 2.40
CA LYS A 225 -4.65 -3.57 2.58
C LYS A 225 -3.66 -4.74 2.57
N ARG A 226 -2.39 -4.50 2.23
CA ARG A 226 -1.43 -5.59 1.96
C ARG A 226 -0.26 -5.55 2.91
N ILE A 227 0.10 -6.72 3.40
CA ILE A 227 1.36 -6.90 4.13
C ILE A 227 2.52 -6.70 3.15
N SER A 228 3.41 -5.77 3.45
CA SER A 228 4.61 -5.49 2.66
C SER A 228 5.59 -6.67 2.70
N SER A 229 6.51 -6.75 1.73
CA SER A 229 7.54 -7.80 1.73
C SER A 229 8.47 -7.68 2.93
N THR A 230 8.81 -6.46 3.31
CA THR A 230 9.63 -6.16 4.48
C THR A 230 8.95 -6.61 5.78
N LEU A 231 7.66 -6.26 5.95
CA LEU A 231 6.88 -6.69 7.11
C LEU A 231 6.71 -8.21 7.14
N MET A 232 6.36 -8.84 6.02
CA MET A 232 6.23 -10.30 5.94
C MET A 232 7.52 -10.99 6.36
N LYS A 233 8.67 -10.56 5.82
CA LYS A 233 9.98 -11.11 6.20
C LYS A 233 10.23 -10.96 7.70
N LYS A 234 9.95 -9.79 8.26
CA LYS A 234 10.16 -9.53 9.71
C LYS A 234 9.28 -10.43 10.57
N ILE A 235 7.98 -10.58 10.24
CA ILE A 235 7.09 -11.50 10.96
C ILE A 235 7.64 -12.93 10.95
N LEU A 236 8.07 -13.41 9.77
CA LEU A 236 8.56 -14.78 9.63
C LEU A 236 9.86 -15.05 10.42
N THR A 237 10.72 -14.05 10.53
CA THR A 237 12.02 -14.16 11.21
C THR A 237 11.99 -13.77 12.69
N SER A 238 10.87 -13.22 13.19
CA SER A 238 10.71 -12.80 14.59
C SER A 238 10.23 -13.96 15.49
N ASN A 239 10.33 -13.77 16.80
CA ASN A 239 9.79 -14.69 17.81
C ASN A 239 8.26 -14.64 17.91
N CYS A 240 7.62 -13.61 17.31
CA CYS A 240 6.17 -13.50 17.27
C CYS A 240 5.56 -14.75 16.60
N ASN A 241 4.76 -15.50 17.34
CA ASN A 241 4.10 -16.71 16.84
C ASN A 241 2.59 -16.53 16.58
N LYS A 242 1.99 -15.43 17.08
CA LYS A 242 0.56 -15.13 16.93
C LYS A 242 0.35 -13.83 16.19
N VAL A 243 -0.41 -13.89 15.11
CA VAL A 243 -0.74 -12.73 14.26
C VAL A 243 -2.25 -12.59 14.18
N TYR A 244 -2.75 -11.44 14.61
CA TYR A 244 -4.16 -11.08 14.50
C TYR A 244 -4.35 -10.20 13.27
N LEU A 245 -5.37 -10.48 12.47
CA LEU A 245 -5.76 -9.72 11.30
C LEU A 245 -7.05 -8.93 11.63
N ALA A 246 -6.92 -7.61 11.79
CA ALA A 246 -7.99 -6.67 12.03
C ALA A 246 -8.09 -5.74 10.80
N LEU A 247 -8.56 -6.30 9.69
CA LEU A 247 -8.67 -5.65 8.38
C LEU A 247 -10.14 -5.56 7.97
N ASP A 248 -10.49 -4.53 7.21
CA ASP A 248 -11.85 -4.29 6.75
C ASP A 248 -12.34 -5.40 5.80
N GLU A 249 -13.64 -5.54 5.65
CA GLU A 249 -14.24 -6.58 4.79
C GLU A 249 -13.76 -6.53 3.34
N ASP A 250 -13.53 -5.34 2.82
CA ASP A 250 -13.06 -5.14 1.45
C ASP A 250 -11.57 -5.54 1.24
N ALA A 251 -10.81 -5.70 2.34
CA ALA A 251 -9.45 -6.25 2.37
C ALA A 251 -9.41 -7.77 2.62
N LEU A 252 -10.55 -8.40 2.87
CA LEU A 252 -10.65 -9.78 3.34
C LEU A 252 -9.97 -10.79 2.40
N LYS A 253 -10.10 -10.63 1.10
CA LYS A 253 -9.44 -11.51 0.12
C LYS A 253 -7.91 -11.47 0.24
N ASP A 254 -7.34 -10.28 0.31
CA ASP A 254 -5.90 -10.10 0.52
C ASP A 254 -5.49 -10.63 1.91
N ALA A 255 -6.31 -10.41 2.94
CA ALA A 255 -6.09 -10.91 4.31
C ALA A 255 -6.03 -12.44 4.37
N LEU A 256 -6.96 -13.14 3.71
CA LEU A 256 -6.98 -14.60 3.65
C LEU A 256 -5.78 -15.18 2.89
N ASP A 257 -5.29 -14.48 1.87
CA ASP A 257 -4.06 -14.88 1.16
C ASP A 257 -2.81 -14.69 2.03
N HIS A 258 -2.76 -13.62 2.81
CA HIS A 258 -1.69 -13.40 3.79
C HIS A 258 -1.76 -14.42 4.94
N ALA A 259 -2.96 -14.71 5.46
CA ALA A 259 -3.18 -15.74 6.47
C ALA A 259 -2.63 -17.09 6.01
N LYS A 260 -2.99 -17.52 4.78
CA LYS A 260 -2.49 -18.77 4.21
C LYS A 260 -0.95 -18.85 4.19
N LYS A 261 -0.29 -17.75 3.82
CA LYS A 261 1.17 -17.69 3.81
C LYS A 261 1.75 -17.79 5.22
N LEU A 262 1.25 -17.00 6.17
CA LEU A 262 1.72 -17.00 7.55
C LEU A 262 1.55 -18.38 8.21
N MET A 263 0.39 -19.02 8.04
CA MET A 263 0.12 -20.38 8.52
C MET A 263 1.06 -21.40 7.90
N GLY A 264 1.35 -21.28 6.60
CA GLY A 264 2.31 -22.17 5.90
C GLY A 264 3.74 -22.10 6.46
N TYR A 265 4.08 -21.01 7.15
CA TYR A 265 5.35 -20.83 7.86
C TYR A 265 5.25 -21.07 9.38
N GLY A 266 4.17 -21.70 9.84
CA GLY A 266 3.99 -22.09 11.24
C GLY A 266 3.52 -20.96 12.17
N LYS A 267 3.10 -19.81 11.65
CA LYS A 267 2.50 -18.75 12.48
C LYS A 267 1.04 -19.08 12.76
N ARG A 268 0.60 -18.85 13.99
CA ARG A 268 -0.81 -18.96 14.40
C ARG A 268 -1.51 -17.68 14.01
N VAL A 269 -2.56 -17.77 13.21
CA VAL A 269 -3.27 -16.61 12.67
C VAL A 269 -4.69 -16.57 13.20
N TYR A 270 -5.12 -15.39 13.63
CA TYR A 270 -6.45 -15.11 14.15
C TYR A 270 -7.10 -14.04 13.29
N PHE A 271 -8.38 -14.19 13.00
CA PHE A 271 -9.14 -13.20 12.26
C PHE A 271 -10.12 -12.50 13.19
N ILE A 272 -10.08 -11.17 13.26
CA ILE A 272 -11.00 -10.38 14.08
C ILE A 272 -12.15 -9.90 13.18
N GLU A 273 -13.37 -10.38 13.44
CA GLU A 273 -14.57 -9.95 12.74
C GLU A 273 -15.13 -8.70 13.40
N MET A 274 -15.19 -7.59 12.65
CA MET A 274 -15.52 -6.26 13.19
C MET A 274 -16.88 -5.75 12.71
N GLU A 275 -17.69 -6.58 12.04
CA GLU A 275 -19.07 -6.29 11.62
C GLU A 275 -19.23 -4.92 10.91
N GLY A 276 -18.34 -4.61 9.97
CA GLY A 276 -18.36 -3.38 9.17
C GLY A 276 -17.87 -2.12 9.89
N LYS A 277 -17.32 -2.24 11.11
CA LYS A 277 -16.64 -1.13 11.83
C LYS A 277 -15.15 -1.32 11.78
N ASP A 278 -14.39 -0.22 11.74
CA ASP A 278 -12.94 -0.28 11.92
C ASP A 278 -12.55 -0.22 13.42
N PRO A 279 -11.30 -0.58 13.79
CA PRO A 279 -10.85 -0.53 15.19
C PRO A 279 -10.96 0.86 15.81
N SER A 280 -10.84 1.95 15.02
CA SER A 280 -10.96 3.31 15.51
C SER A 280 -12.41 3.70 15.82
N GLU A 281 -13.37 3.08 15.17
CA GLU A 281 -14.82 3.23 15.46
C GLU A 281 -15.28 2.40 16.64
N LEU A 282 -14.73 1.18 16.80
CA LEU A 282 -15.01 0.30 17.93
C LEU A 282 -14.45 0.85 19.24
N GLY A 283 -13.27 1.47 19.18
CA GLY A 283 -12.52 1.90 20.35
C GLY A 283 -11.90 0.71 21.12
N PHE A 284 -11.11 1.07 22.14
CA PHE A 284 -10.27 0.10 22.87
C PHE A 284 -11.05 -1.05 23.54
N GLU A 285 -12.16 -0.74 24.21
CA GLU A 285 -12.90 -1.74 25.01
C GLU A 285 -13.56 -2.78 24.12
N GLN A 286 -14.34 -2.35 23.12
CA GLN A 286 -15.04 -3.26 22.22
C GLN A 286 -14.05 -4.07 21.39
N PHE A 287 -13.01 -3.42 20.87
CA PHE A 287 -11.96 -4.13 20.15
C PHE A 287 -11.26 -5.18 21.02
N THR A 288 -11.01 -4.88 22.31
CA THR A 288 -10.40 -5.84 23.24
C THR A 288 -11.29 -7.07 23.46
N GLN A 289 -12.60 -6.90 23.53
CA GLN A 289 -13.53 -8.03 23.63
C GLN A 289 -13.46 -8.94 22.39
N LEU A 290 -13.47 -8.34 21.19
CA LEU A 290 -13.31 -9.07 19.92
C LEU A 290 -11.96 -9.77 19.82
N LEU A 291 -10.89 -9.14 20.29
CA LEU A 291 -9.55 -9.75 20.33
C LEU A 291 -9.52 -11.01 21.20
N HIS A 292 -10.19 -10.97 22.36
CA HIS A 292 -10.23 -12.12 23.30
C HIS A 292 -11.12 -13.25 22.79
N SER A 293 -12.17 -12.96 22.02
CA SER A 293 -13.05 -13.96 21.41
C SER A 293 -12.57 -14.47 20.06
N ALA A 294 -11.50 -13.88 19.50
CA ALA A 294 -11.00 -14.27 18.20
C ALA A 294 -10.51 -15.72 18.17
N GLU A 295 -11.00 -16.51 17.23
CA GLU A 295 -10.62 -17.90 17.04
C GLU A 295 -9.41 -18.03 16.11
N GLU A 296 -8.59 -19.05 16.39
CA GLU A 296 -7.47 -19.39 15.52
C GLU A 296 -7.97 -19.92 14.17
N LEU A 297 -7.45 -19.39 13.09
CA LEU A 297 -7.75 -19.88 11.75
C LEU A 297 -7.13 -21.27 11.55
N THR A 298 -7.98 -22.23 11.23
CA THR A 298 -7.57 -23.53 10.68
C THR A 298 -7.59 -23.49 9.14
N MET A 299 -6.93 -24.45 8.49
CA MET A 299 -7.03 -24.56 7.02
C MET A 299 -8.47 -24.77 6.54
N SER A 300 -9.29 -25.48 7.31
CA SER A 300 -10.71 -25.70 7.03
C SER A 300 -11.50 -24.38 7.08
N THR A 301 -11.35 -23.60 8.16
CA THR A 301 -12.03 -22.29 8.29
C THR A 301 -11.55 -21.28 7.28
N LEU A 302 -10.25 -21.28 6.96
CA LEU A 302 -9.67 -20.44 5.91
C LEU A 302 -10.30 -20.75 4.54
N MET A 303 -10.40 -22.04 4.18
CA MET A 303 -11.00 -22.44 2.89
C MET A 303 -12.49 -22.11 2.83
N ARG A 304 -13.23 -22.32 3.92
CA ARG A 304 -14.64 -21.96 4.01
C ARG A 304 -14.86 -20.46 3.80
N LYS A 305 -14.05 -19.61 4.47
CA LYS A 305 -14.09 -18.15 4.25
C LYS A 305 -13.76 -17.79 2.79
N LYS A 306 -12.73 -18.39 2.18
CA LYS A 306 -12.40 -18.13 0.76
C LYS A 306 -13.54 -18.47 -0.20
N LEU A 307 -14.26 -19.57 0.04
CA LEU A 307 -15.40 -19.97 -0.80
C LEU A 307 -16.60 -19.03 -0.64
N ALA A 308 -16.80 -18.47 0.54
CA ALA A 308 -17.88 -17.49 0.78
C ALA A 308 -17.68 -16.16 0.03
N PHE A 309 -16.45 -15.85 -0.40
CA PHE A 309 -16.08 -14.61 -1.11
C PHE A 309 -15.62 -14.86 -2.57
N SER A 310 -15.87 -16.04 -3.11
CA SER A 310 -15.64 -16.38 -4.52
C SER A 310 -16.88 -16.17 -5.36
#